data_6ce384a6e26296f78283727a8e93a33a
#
_entry.id   6ce384a6e26296f78283727a8e93a33a
#
_cell.length_a   1.000
_cell.length_b   1.000
_cell.length_c   1.000
_cell.angle_alpha   90.00
_cell.angle_beta   90.00
_cell.angle_gamma   90.00
#
_symmetry.space_group_name_H-M   'P 1'
#
loop_
_entity.id
_entity.type
_entity.pdbx_description
1 polymer ?
#
loop_
_entity_poly.entity_id
_entity_poly.type
_entity_poly.pdbx_seq_one_letter_code
_entity_poly.pdbx_strand_id
1 'polypeptide(L)'
;MPFKSDIEIAQEASPLKITEVAKRCGVDEKYIEQYGSYKAKIDYRLLKDLSDKPDGKLILVTAITPTPAGEGKTTTSVGLADGLRKIGKNAVVALREPCLLYTSRCV
;
A
#
# COMPACT_ATOMS: atom_id res chain seq x y z
N MET A 1 -11.28 8.98 27.05
CA MET A 1 -11.08 7.63 26.53
C MET A 1 -9.59 7.41 26.28
N PRO A 2 -9.02 6.37 26.84
CA PRO A 2 -7.65 6.05 26.47
C PRO A 2 -7.60 5.63 24.99
N PHE A 3 -6.62 6.13 24.27
CA PHE A 3 -6.38 5.69 22.91
C PHE A 3 -5.79 4.28 22.92
N LYS A 4 -6.18 3.43 21.98
CA LYS A 4 -5.62 2.11 21.81
C LYS A 4 -4.15 2.22 21.37
N SER A 5 -3.33 1.29 21.85
CA SER A 5 -1.97 1.16 21.36
C SER A 5 -1.93 0.62 19.92
N ASP A 6 -0.83 0.85 19.22
CA ASP A 6 -0.65 0.35 17.84
C ASP A 6 -0.82 -1.18 17.75
N ILE A 7 -0.38 -1.90 18.78
CA ILE A 7 -0.52 -3.37 18.85
C ILE A 7 -1.99 -3.77 18.97
N GLU A 8 -2.75 -3.11 19.82
CA GLU A 8 -4.19 -3.39 19.97
C GLU A 8 -4.95 -3.13 18.68
N ILE A 9 -4.65 -2.03 18.00
CA ILE A 9 -5.25 -1.69 16.70
C ILE A 9 -4.91 -2.76 15.66
N ALA A 10 -3.65 -3.19 15.60
CA ALA A 10 -3.19 -4.21 14.66
C ALA A 10 -3.82 -5.58 14.92
N GLN A 11 -4.00 -5.96 16.19
CA GLN A 11 -4.61 -7.24 16.57
C GLN A 11 -6.11 -7.29 16.32
N GLU A 12 -6.80 -6.17 16.40
CA GLU A 12 -8.23 -6.06 16.10
C GLU A 12 -8.52 -6.04 14.59
N ALA A 13 -7.53 -5.71 13.77
CA ALA A 13 -7.69 -5.66 12.33
C ALA A 13 -7.89 -7.07 11.75
N SER A 14 -8.89 -7.21 10.89
CA SER A 14 -9.15 -8.43 10.12
C SER A 14 -8.80 -8.17 8.66
N PRO A 15 -7.60 -8.55 8.21
CA PRO A 15 -7.21 -8.31 6.84
C PRO A 15 -8.04 -9.16 5.88
N LEU A 16 -8.43 -8.57 4.76
CA LEU A 16 -9.08 -9.27 3.67
C LEU A 16 -8.10 -10.21 2.96
N LYS A 17 -8.61 -11.27 2.35
CA LYS A 17 -7.79 -12.11 1.48
C LYS A 17 -7.25 -11.29 0.32
N ILE A 18 -6.02 -11.58 -0.09
CA ILE A 18 -5.35 -10.81 -1.15
C ILE A 18 -6.07 -10.90 -2.50
N THR A 19 -6.76 -12.00 -2.76
CA THR A 19 -7.59 -12.15 -3.97
C THR A 19 -8.73 -11.14 -3.99
N GLU A 20 -9.35 -10.89 -2.87
CA GLU A 20 -10.42 -9.89 -2.77
C GLU A 20 -9.88 -8.46 -2.90
N VAL A 21 -8.72 -8.19 -2.30
CA VAL A 21 -8.04 -6.89 -2.44
C VAL A 21 -7.68 -6.64 -3.91
N ALA A 22 -7.12 -7.62 -4.59
CA ALA A 22 -6.80 -7.52 -6.01
C ALA A 22 -8.03 -7.20 -6.86
N LYS A 23 -9.13 -7.89 -6.60
CA LYS A 23 -10.41 -7.64 -7.27
C LYS A 23 -10.90 -6.20 -7.06
N ARG A 24 -10.81 -5.68 -5.84
CA ARG A 24 -11.17 -4.29 -5.52
C ARG A 24 -10.27 -3.26 -6.21
N CYS A 25 -9.02 -3.63 -6.49
CA CYS A 25 -8.08 -2.80 -7.24
C CYS A 25 -8.25 -2.93 -8.76
N GLY A 26 -9.15 -3.79 -9.23
CA GLY A 26 -9.34 -4.05 -10.65
C GLY A 26 -8.27 -4.94 -11.28
N VAL A 27 -7.52 -5.68 -10.47
CA VAL A 27 -6.50 -6.64 -10.94
C VAL A 27 -7.12 -8.03 -11.03
N ASP A 28 -7.12 -8.61 -12.23
CA ASP A 28 -7.61 -9.96 -12.47
C ASP A 28 -6.71 -10.99 -11.76
N GLU A 29 -7.32 -12.04 -11.24
CA GLU A 29 -6.64 -13.09 -10.50
C GLU A 29 -5.53 -13.80 -11.30
N LYS A 30 -5.65 -13.85 -12.62
CA LYS A 30 -4.61 -14.41 -13.51
C LYS A 30 -3.27 -13.68 -13.46
N TYR A 31 -3.24 -12.45 -12.94
CA TYR A 31 -2.02 -11.66 -12.81
C TYR A 31 -1.40 -11.71 -11.40
N ILE A 32 -2.02 -12.43 -10.47
CA ILE A 32 -1.50 -12.53 -9.11
C ILE A 32 -0.87 -13.89 -8.83
N GLU A 33 0.32 -13.85 -8.24
CA GLU A 33 1.00 -15.01 -7.67
C GLU A 33 0.92 -14.91 -6.14
N GLN A 34 0.12 -15.77 -5.53
CA GLN A 34 -0.17 -15.69 -4.11
C GLN A 34 0.99 -16.24 -3.25
N TYR A 35 1.30 -15.53 -2.19
CA TYR A 35 2.20 -15.96 -1.11
C TYR A 35 1.40 -16.02 0.19
N GLY A 36 0.66 -17.11 0.37
CA GLY A 36 -0.31 -17.25 1.45
C GLY A 36 -1.60 -16.47 1.16
N SER A 37 -2.34 -16.17 2.22
CA SER A 37 -3.69 -15.57 2.10
C SER A 37 -3.69 -14.05 1.94
N TYR A 38 -2.61 -13.38 2.33
CA TYR A 38 -2.59 -11.91 2.51
C TYR A 38 -1.53 -11.20 1.70
N LYS A 39 -0.73 -11.90 0.91
CA LYS A 39 0.30 -11.33 0.04
C LYS A 39 0.24 -11.93 -1.34
N ALA A 40 0.59 -11.13 -2.34
CA ALA A 40 0.77 -11.61 -3.70
C ALA A 40 1.78 -10.73 -4.44
N LYS A 41 2.43 -11.32 -5.43
CA LYS A 41 3.12 -10.55 -6.48
C LYS A 41 2.18 -10.34 -7.65
N ILE A 42 2.35 -9.23 -8.34
CA ILE A 42 1.62 -8.93 -9.56
C ILE A 42 2.52 -9.27 -10.74
N ASP A 43 2.02 -10.10 -11.66
CA ASP A 43 2.69 -10.39 -12.91
C ASP A 43 2.71 -9.13 -13.77
N TYR A 44 3.90 -8.73 -14.18
CA TYR A 44 4.06 -7.53 -14.94
C TYR A 44 3.64 -7.57 -16.41
N ARG A 45 3.14 -8.74 -16.89
CA ARG A 45 2.36 -8.80 -18.13
C ARG A 45 1.12 -7.89 -18.06
N LEU A 46 0.61 -7.61 -16.86
CA LEU A 46 -0.46 -6.66 -16.64
C LEU A 46 -0.15 -5.28 -17.24
N LEU A 47 1.09 -4.80 -17.14
CA LEU A 47 1.48 -3.52 -17.73
C LEU A 47 1.31 -3.51 -19.26
N LYS A 48 1.67 -4.62 -19.89
CA LYS A 48 1.52 -4.77 -21.35
C LYS A 48 0.05 -4.80 -21.75
N ASP A 49 -0.76 -5.54 -21.00
CA ASP A 49 -2.18 -5.69 -21.30
C ASP A 49 -2.99 -4.42 -21.00
N LEU A 50 -2.46 -3.55 -20.16
CA LEU A 50 -3.05 -2.23 -19.86
C LEU A 50 -2.49 -1.08 -20.70
N SER A 51 -1.61 -1.35 -21.66
CA SER A 51 -0.93 -0.31 -22.45
C SER A 51 -1.87 0.62 -23.20
N ASP A 52 -3.08 0.14 -23.55
CA ASP A 52 -4.10 0.92 -24.26
C ASP A 52 -4.98 1.76 -23.34
N LYS A 53 -4.87 1.59 -22.04
CA LYS A 53 -5.65 2.36 -21.07
C LYS A 53 -4.94 3.64 -20.67
N PRO A 54 -5.70 4.74 -20.45
CA PRO A 54 -5.11 5.99 -19.98
C PRO A 54 -4.53 5.80 -18.57
N ASP A 55 -3.42 6.47 -18.32
CA ASP A 55 -2.80 6.50 -17.00
C ASP A 55 -3.69 7.21 -15.99
N GLY A 56 -3.63 6.71 -14.75
CA GLY A 56 -4.23 7.39 -13.62
C GLY A 56 -3.39 8.58 -13.17
N LYS A 57 -3.83 9.22 -12.11
CA LYS A 57 -3.10 10.35 -11.51
C LYS A 57 -2.07 9.83 -10.51
N LEU A 58 -0.84 10.26 -10.66
CA LEU A 58 0.24 9.94 -9.75
C LEU A 58 0.43 11.07 -8.74
N ILE A 59 0.40 10.73 -7.46
CA ILE A 59 0.69 11.66 -6.36
C ILE A 59 1.95 11.19 -5.65
N LEU A 60 3.00 11.99 -5.69
CA LEU A 60 4.25 11.71 -4.98
C LEU A 60 4.21 12.34 -3.58
N VAL A 61 4.44 11.51 -2.56
CA VAL A 61 4.64 11.97 -1.17
C VAL A 61 6.10 11.79 -0.82
N THR A 62 6.78 12.88 -0.53
CA THR A 62 8.21 12.89 -0.24
C THR A 62 8.55 13.92 0.83
N ALA A 63 9.78 13.95 1.25
CA ALA A 63 10.31 14.96 2.18
C ALA A 63 11.58 15.60 1.61
N ILE A 64 11.82 16.84 1.98
CA ILE A 64 12.97 17.60 1.50
C ILE A 64 14.26 17.10 2.15
N THR A 65 14.23 16.87 3.47
CA THR A 65 15.37 16.40 4.24
C THR A 65 14.98 15.31 5.22
N PRO A 66 15.83 14.28 5.42
CA PRO A 66 15.56 13.26 6.44
C PRO A 66 15.74 13.85 7.85
N THR A 67 14.94 13.40 8.79
CA THR A 67 15.07 13.70 10.21
C THR A 67 15.13 12.40 11.03
N PRO A 68 15.78 12.41 12.23
CA PRO A 68 15.84 11.21 13.06
C PRO A 68 14.48 10.69 13.52
N ALA A 69 13.50 11.59 13.69
CA ALA A 69 12.14 11.25 14.12
C ALA A 69 11.23 10.81 12.95
N GLY A 70 11.71 10.93 11.71
CA GLY A 70 10.87 10.73 10.52
C GLY A 70 10.03 11.97 10.19
N GLU A 71 9.57 12.07 8.95
CA GLU A 71 8.81 13.21 8.42
C GLU A 71 7.31 12.91 8.22
N GLY A 72 6.88 11.69 8.54
CA GLY A 72 5.49 11.30 8.40
C GLY A 72 5.06 10.97 6.97
N LYS A 73 5.98 10.67 6.07
CA LYS A 73 5.68 10.30 4.68
C LYS A 73 4.71 9.13 4.57
N THR A 74 4.97 8.06 5.29
CA THR A 74 4.14 6.86 5.29
C THR A 74 2.76 7.15 5.86
N THR A 75 2.68 7.84 6.99
CA THR A 75 1.41 8.23 7.63
C THR A 75 0.57 9.09 6.70
N THR A 76 1.19 10.07 6.05
CA THR A 76 0.52 10.93 5.08
C THR A 76 0.03 10.14 3.86
N SER A 77 0.84 9.23 3.34
CA SER A 77 0.47 8.41 2.18
C SER A 77 -0.72 7.49 2.48
N VAL A 78 -0.70 6.83 3.63
CA VAL A 78 -1.81 5.96 4.07
C VAL A 78 -3.08 6.78 4.31
N GLY A 79 -2.98 7.89 5.04
CA GLY A 79 -4.11 8.77 5.31
C GLY A 79 -4.72 9.36 4.04
N LEU A 80 -3.89 9.75 3.07
CA LEU A 80 -4.37 10.25 1.77
C LEU A 80 -5.10 9.15 0.99
N ALA A 81 -4.55 7.94 0.93
CA ALA A 81 -5.19 6.82 0.24
C ALA A 81 -6.55 6.47 0.88
N ASP A 82 -6.60 6.40 2.20
CA ASP A 82 -7.85 6.14 2.93
C ASP A 82 -8.87 7.25 2.70
N GLY A 83 -8.46 8.50 2.77
CA GLY A 83 -9.31 9.66 2.52
C GLY A 83 -9.89 9.66 1.10
N LEU A 84 -9.07 9.37 0.11
CA LEU A 84 -9.52 9.27 -1.29
C LEU A 84 -10.54 8.14 -1.47
N ARG A 85 -10.32 6.99 -0.88
CA ARG A 85 -11.27 5.88 -0.95
C ARG A 85 -12.58 6.21 -0.23
N LYS A 86 -12.51 6.90 0.91
CA LYS A 86 -13.70 7.33 1.66
C LYS A 86 -14.61 8.24 0.85
N ILE A 87 -14.05 9.08 0.00
CA ILE A 87 -14.83 9.96 -0.91
C ILE A 87 -15.17 9.29 -2.25
N GLY A 88 -14.99 7.98 -2.36
CA GLY A 88 -15.38 7.19 -3.54
C GLY A 88 -14.38 7.18 -4.67
N LYS A 89 -13.15 7.63 -4.48
CA LYS A 89 -12.10 7.57 -5.50
C LYS A 89 -11.41 6.20 -5.49
N ASN A 90 -11.04 5.71 -6.67
CA ASN A 90 -10.23 4.50 -6.79
C ASN A 90 -8.77 4.86 -6.59
N ALA A 91 -8.27 4.62 -5.38
CA ALA A 91 -6.91 4.96 -4.99
C ALA A 91 -6.16 3.73 -4.52
N VAL A 92 -4.90 3.64 -4.91
CA VAL A 92 -3.94 2.61 -4.48
C VAL A 92 -2.71 3.31 -3.95
N VAL A 93 -2.18 2.83 -2.85
CA VAL A 93 -0.94 3.36 -2.27
C VAL A 93 0.23 2.44 -2.59
N ALA A 94 1.35 3.02 -3.02
CA ALA A 94 2.63 2.34 -3.17
C ALA A 94 3.59 2.88 -2.12
N LEU A 95 3.94 2.06 -1.16
CA LEU A 95 4.84 2.44 -0.07
C LEU A 95 6.25 1.92 -0.33
N ARG A 96 7.25 2.72 0.05
CA ARG A 96 8.62 2.25 0.11
C ARG A 96 8.75 1.27 1.28
N GLU A 97 9.30 0.10 1.02
CA GLU A 97 9.63 -0.84 2.06
C GLU A 97 10.87 -0.38 2.82
N PRO A 98 10.78 -0.11 4.13
CA PRO A 98 11.95 0.27 4.90
C PRO A 98 12.85 -0.94 5.17
N CYS A 99 14.15 -0.77 4.99
CA CYS A 99 15.17 -1.77 5.34
C CYS A 99 15.41 -1.86 6.85
N LEU A 100 14.40 -2.20 7.62
CA LEU A 100 14.52 -2.19 9.08
C LEU A 100 14.76 -3.57 9.72
N LEU A 101 14.74 -4.65 8.92
CA LEU A 101 14.48 -5.96 9.49
C LEU A 101 15.69 -6.65 10.13
N TYR A 102 16.91 -6.37 9.73
CA TYR A 102 18.06 -7.09 10.32
C TYR A 102 19.38 -6.33 10.37
N THR A 103 19.51 -5.21 9.74
CA THR A 103 20.77 -4.45 9.75
C THR A 103 20.65 -3.04 10.26
N SER A 104 19.45 -2.55 10.49
CA SER A 104 19.15 -1.13 10.78
C SER A 104 19.75 -0.18 9.74
N ARG A 105 20.15 -0.70 8.59
CA ARG A 105 20.73 0.08 7.49
C ARG A 105 20.03 -0.27 6.20
N CYS A 106 19.59 0.77 5.52
CA CYS A 106 19.36 0.69 4.10
C CYS A 106 20.71 0.90 3.41
N VAL A 107 21.22 -0.13 2.86
CA VAL A 107 22.43 -0.07 2.03
C VAL A 107 22.05 0.17 0.60
#